data_add8f91fbfef427cf0dde0f9b64bdf30
#
_entry.id   add8f91fbfef427cf0dde0f9b64bdf30
#
_cell.length_a   1.000
_cell.length_b   1.000
_cell.length_c   1.000
_cell.angle_alpha   90.00
_cell.angle_beta   90.00
_cell.angle_gamma   90.00
#
_symmetry.space_group_name_H-M   'P 1'
#
loop_
_entity.id
_entity.type
_entity.pdbx_description
1 polymer ?
#
loop_
_entity_poly.entity_id
_entity_poly.type
_entity_poly.pdbx_seq_one_letter_code
_entity_poly.pdbx_strand_id
1 'polypeptide(L)'
;MSNTFADEALGLKNIIIHKDLKKYDSLVFLDHKNNQLNLKDFKGKLILLNFWATWCAPCKEEMPSLDKLQINKNLDNLIIFPINVGNDSIEKSQKFYDNLEIQNLKFYFDNPVTLAKKLSLRGIPTSILFDKDGKEFARIIGSIDFEDKKFINWLSIYN
;
A
#
# COMPACT_ATOMS: atom_id res chain seq x y z
N MET A 1 -12.66 8.27 -17.27
CA MET A 1 -12.82 6.94 -17.89
C MET A 1 -11.67 6.07 -17.42
N SER A 2 -11.97 4.99 -16.70
CA SER A 2 -10.99 3.96 -16.38
C SER A 2 -10.43 3.39 -17.68
N ASN A 3 -9.17 3.03 -17.68
CA ASN A 3 -8.53 2.40 -18.83
C ASN A 3 -9.06 0.95 -18.90
N THR A 4 -10.23 0.79 -19.50
CA THR A 4 -10.98 -0.47 -19.55
C THR A 4 -10.14 -1.69 -19.97
N PHE A 5 -9.15 -1.47 -20.84
CA PHE A 5 -8.25 -2.54 -21.28
C PHE A 5 -7.31 -3.05 -20.19
N ALA A 6 -6.81 -2.19 -19.33
CA ALA A 6 -5.94 -2.59 -18.22
C ALA A 6 -6.75 -3.28 -17.10
N ASP A 7 -7.95 -2.78 -16.82
CA ASP A 7 -8.85 -3.37 -15.83
C ASP A 7 -9.30 -4.78 -16.28
N GLU A 8 -9.65 -4.96 -17.54
CA GLU A 8 -10.00 -6.27 -18.11
C GLU A 8 -8.81 -7.24 -18.10
N ALA A 9 -7.61 -6.75 -18.44
CA ALA A 9 -6.40 -7.58 -18.48
C ALA A 9 -5.99 -8.10 -17.09
N LEU A 10 -6.23 -7.32 -16.02
CA LEU A 10 -5.92 -7.70 -14.65
C LEU A 10 -6.96 -8.65 -14.04
N GLY A 11 -8.21 -8.64 -14.53
CA GLY A 11 -9.30 -9.38 -13.92
C GLY A 11 -9.63 -8.93 -12.50
N LEU A 12 -9.14 -7.77 -12.07
CA LEU A 12 -9.40 -7.18 -10.76
C LEU A 12 -10.45 -6.09 -10.88
N LYS A 13 -11.60 -6.30 -10.22
CA LYS A 13 -12.72 -5.34 -10.26
C LYS A 13 -12.52 -4.13 -9.34
N ASN A 14 -11.60 -4.25 -8.39
CA ASN A 14 -11.40 -3.25 -7.34
C ASN A 14 -10.13 -2.40 -7.52
N ILE A 15 -9.49 -2.47 -8.69
CA ILE A 15 -8.36 -1.61 -9.02
C ILE A 15 -8.82 -0.45 -9.90
N ILE A 16 -8.36 0.75 -9.55
CA ILE A 16 -8.60 1.97 -10.30
C ILE A 16 -7.26 2.47 -10.83
N ILE A 17 -7.07 2.45 -12.15
CA ILE A 17 -5.89 3.00 -12.80
C ILE A 17 -6.23 4.42 -13.25
N HIS A 18 -5.48 5.41 -12.75
CA HIS A 18 -5.78 6.81 -13.04
C HIS A 18 -5.39 7.17 -14.46
N LYS A 19 -6.29 7.86 -15.15
CA LYS A 19 -5.99 8.48 -16.45
C LYS A 19 -4.98 9.61 -16.30
N ASP A 20 -5.18 10.45 -15.25
CA ASP A 20 -4.29 11.55 -14.92
C ASP A 20 -3.60 11.26 -13.58
N LEU A 21 -2.29 11.37 -13.55
CA LEU A 21 -1.49 11.13 -12.34
C LEU A 21 -1.77 12.21 -11.30
N LYS A 22 -1.83 11.81 -10.03
CA LYS A 22 -2.11 12.73 -8.91
C LYS A 22 -0.81 13.13 -8.22
N LYS A 23 -0.61 14.42 -8.07
CA LYS A 23 0.52 15.01 -7.34
C LYS A 23 0.11 15.41 -5.94
N TYR A 24 1.03 15.24 -5.00
CA TYR A 24 0.88 15.72 -3.62
C TYR A 24 2.15 16.45 -3.21
N ASP A 25 2.00 17.56 -2.46
CA ASP A 25 3.16 18.34 -1.98
C ASP A 25 3.95 17.59 -0.92
N SER A 26 3.26 16.95 -0.01
CA SER A 26 3.88 16.23 1.10
C SER A 26 2.95 15.16 1.64
N LEU A 27 3.44 13.95 1.74
CA LEU A 27 2.76 12.80 2.34
C LEU A 27 3.63 12.25 3.46
N VAL A 28 3.19 12.42 4.70
CA VAL A 28 3.98 12.15 5.90
C VAL A 28 3.28 11.12 6.77
N PHE A 29 4.06 10.20 7.32
CA PHE A 29 3.63 9.20 8.28
C PHE A 29 4.76 8.89 9.27
N LEU A 30 4.48 8.09 10.29
CA LEU A 30 5.41 7.80 11.37
C LEU A 30 5.83 6.33 11.37
N ASP A 31 7.08 6.08 11.72
CA ASP A 31 7.53 4.73 12.03
C ASP A 31 7.17 4.35 13.48
N HIS A 32 7.54 3.14 13.90
CA HIS A 32 7.25 2.64 15.25
C HIS A 32 8.05 3.35 16.38
N LYS A 33 9.02 4.19 16.02
CA LYS A 33 9.79 5.03 16.94
C LYS A 33 9.37 6.49 16.92
N ASN A 34 8.23 6.80 16.29
CA ASN A 34 7.72 8.16 16.05
C ASN A 34 8.62 9.04 15.17
N ASN A 35 9.53 8.44 14.41
CA ASN A 35 10.26 9.18 13.38
C ASN A 35 9.34 9.46 12.20
N GLN A 36 9.38 10.70 11.73
CA GLN A 36 8.59 11.15 10.60
C GLN A 36 9.26 10.75 9.28
N LEU A 37 8.50 10.09 8.41
CA LEU A 37 8.90 9.81 7.04
C LEU A 37 8.07 10.66 6.10
N ASN A 38 8.69 11.09 4.99
CA ASN A 38 8.02 11.80 3.92
C ASN A 38 8.21 11.02 2.61
N LEU A 39 7.11 10.78 1.91
CA LEU A 39 7.14 9.97 0.69
C LEU A 39 8.08 10.53 -0.38
N LYS A 40 8.22 11.86 -0.46
CA LYS A 40 9.13 12.50 -1.42
C LYS A 40 10.61 12.13 -1.23
N ASP A 41 11.00 11.65 -0.04
CA ASP A 41 12.36 11.21 0.24
C ASP A 41 12.68 9.86 -0.42
N PHE A 42 11.67 9.21 -0.99
CA PHE A 42 11.78 7.93 -1.67
C PHE A 42 11.60 8.02 -3.19
N LYS A 43 11.82 9.19 -3.77
CA LYS A 43 11.82 9.36 -5.24
C LYS A 43 12.77 8.35 -5.89
N GLY A 44 12.36 7.83 -7.04
CA GLY A 44 13.07 6.77 -7.74
C GLY A 44 12.59 5.38 -7.38
N LYS A 45 11.78 5.24 -6.34
CA LYS A 45 11.19 3.98 -5.92
C LYS A 45 9.74 3.86 -6.37
N LEU A 46 9.34 2.63 -6.69
CA LEU A 46 7.94 2.27 -6.82
C LEU A 46 7.39 2.08 -5.40
N ILE A 47 6.32 2.79 -5.05
CA ILE A 47 5.80 2.82 -3.68
C ILE A 47 4.38 2.27 -3.64
N LEU A 48 4.11 1.39 -2.66
CA LEU A 48 2.78 0.95 -2.30
C LEU A 48 2.50 1.35 -0.86
N LEU A 49 1.52 2.24 -0.65
CA LEU A 49 0.99 2.53 0.67
C LEU A 49 -0.21 1.61 0.91
N ASN A 50 -0.15 0.81 1.96
CA ASN A 50 -1.27 -0.06 2.35
C ASN A 50 -1.85 0.41 3.67
N PHE A 51 -3.13 0.79 3.68
CA PHE A 51 -3.82 1.26 4.88
C PHE A 51 -4.60 0.12 5.53
N TRP A 52 -4.36 -0.11 6.82
CA TRP A 52 -4.85 -1.28 7.53
C TRP A 52 -5.16 -0.99 9.00
N ALA A 53 -5.82 -1.94 9.67
CA ALA A 53 -6.02 -1.96 11.10
C ALA A 53 -6.07 -3.41 11.61
N THR A 54 -5.77 -3.62 12.90
CA THR A 54 -5.75 -4.97 13.49
C THR A 54 -7.13 -5.62 13.53
N TRP A 55 -8.19 -4.82 13.58
CA TRP A 55 -9.59 -5.27 13.65
C TRP A 55 -10.24 -5.47 12.27
N CYS A 56 -9.50 -5.28 11.20
CA CYS A 56 -9.97 -5.33 9.82
C CYS A 56 -9.74 -6.73 9.23
N ALA A 57 -10.79 -7.53 9.09
CA ALA A 57 -10.67 -8.91 8.58
C ALA A 57 -10.10 -9.00 7.16
N PRO A 58 -10.55 -8.21 6.16
CA PRO A 58 -9.93 -8.23 4.84
C PRO A 58 -8.47 -7.80 4.83
N CYS A 59 -8.05 -6.90 5.73
CA CYS A 59 -6.65 -6.53 5.90
C CYS A 59 -5.82 -7.72 6.34
N LYS A 60 -6.35 -8.51 7.28
CA LYS A 60 -5.72 -9.73 7.77
C LYS A 60 -5.56 -10.76 6.66
N GLU A 61 -6.55 -10.90 5.80
CA GLU A 61 -6.51 -11.86 4.68
C GLU A 61 -5.41 -11.55 3.66
N GLU A 62 -5.21 -10.28 3.31
CA GLU A 62 -4.25 -9.90 2.28
C GLU A 62 -2.81 -9.75 2.76
N MET A 63 -2.60 -9.51 4.05
CA MET A 63 -1.28 -9.15 4.59
C MET A 63 -0.19 -10.20 4.29
N PRO A 64 -0.43 -11.52 4.39
CA PRO A 64 0.60 -12.49 4.03
C PRO A 64 1.06 -12.41 2.56
N SER A 65 0.15 -12.18 1.63
CA SER A 65 0.53 -12.01 0.22
C SER A 65 1.26 -10.70 -0.02
N LEU A 66 0.89 -9.64 0.70
CA LEU A 66 1.59 -8.36 0.66
C LEU A 66 3.03 -8.49 1.17
N ASP A 67 3.23 -9.27 2.23
CA ASP A 67 4.54 -9.58 2.78
C ASP A 67 5.46 -10.23 1.74
N LYS A 68 4.94 -11.20 1.00
CA LYS A 68 5.68 -11.87 -0.08
C LYS A 68 5.94 -10.95 -1.27
N LEU A 69 5.04 -10.02 -1.55
CA LEU A 69 5.23 -9.06 -2.63
C LEU A 69 6.47 -8.20 -2.41
N GLN A 70 6.80 -7.86 -1.15
CA GLN A 70 7.95 -7.03 -0.82
C GLN A 70 9.28 -7.66 -1.26
N ILE A 71 9.36 -8.98 -1.29
CA ILE A 71 10.58 -9.72 -1.68
C ILE A 71 10.48 -10.35 -3.07
N ASN A 72 9.50 -9.97 -3.86
CA ASN A 72 9.35 -10.48 -5.22
C ASN A 72 10.49 -9.97 -6.10
N LYS A 73 11.19 -10.88 -6.77
CA LYS A 73 12.38 -10.57 -7.58
C LYS A 73 12.07 -9.68 -8.80
N ASN A 74 10.83 -9.72 -9.29
CA ASN A 74 10.41 -8.88 -10.42
C ASN A 74 10.05 -7.45 -10.00
N LEU A 75 10.07 -7.17 -8.69
CA LEU A 75 9.70 -5.90 -8.08
C LEU A 75 10.78 -5.43 -7.09
N ASP A 76 12.04 -5.51 -7.51
CA ASP A 76 13.18 -5.19 -6.65
C ASP A 76 13.29 -3.71 -6.27
N ASN A 77 12.60 -2.85 -7.01
CA ASN A 77 12.54 -1.41 -6.72
C ASN A 77 11.30 -1.01 -5.90
N LEU A 78 10.44 -1.97 -5.55
CA LEU A 78 9.23 -1.72 -4.77
C LEU A 78 9.54 -1.56 -3.28
N ILE A 79 8.97 -0.52 -2.67
CA ILE A 79 8.90 -0.37 -1.21
C ILE A 79 7.42 -0.33 -0.81
N ILE A 80 7.06 -1.19 0.15
CA ILE A 80 5.72 -1.23 0.72
C ILE A 80 5.75 -0.60 2.11
N PHE A 81 4.83 0.33 2.34
CA PHE A 81 4.61 0.94 3.65
C PHE A 81 3.21 0.59 4.16
N PRO A 82 3.07 -0.44 5.01
CA PRO A 82 1.80 -0.73 5.68
C PRO A 82 1.56 0.32 6.78
N ILE A 83 0.52 1.12 6.65
CA ILE A 83 0.23 2.25 7.53
C ILE A 83 -1.04 1.95 8.33
N ASN A 84 -0.89 1.82 9.65
CA ASN A 84 -2.01 1.58 10.54
C ASN A 84 -2.82 2.86 10.72
N VAL A 85 -4.13 2.78 10.44
CA VAL A 85 -5.08 3.88 10.63
C VAL A 85 -6.15 3.54 11.67
N GLY A 86 -6.00 2.42 12.35
CA GLY A 86 -6.96 1.93 13.33
C GLY A 86 -6.72 2.43 14.75
N ASN A 87 -5.76 3.33 14.95
CA ASN A 87 -5.32 3.79 16.27
C ASN A 87 -4.87 2.64 17.18
N ASP A 88 -4.26 1.63 16.58
CA ASP A 88 -3.73 0.47 17.31
C ASP A 88 -2.39 0.80 17.94
N SER A 89 -2.11 0.18 19.10
CA SER A 89 -0.81 0.29 19.75
C SER A 89 0.28 -0.46 18.97
N ILE A 90 1.52 -0.16 19.29
CA ILE A 90 2.68 -0.89 18.76
C ILE A 90 2.57 -2.38 19.12
N GLU A 91 2.18 -2.70 20.37
CA GLU A 91 2.03 -4.08 20.84
C GLU A 91 0.95 -4.84 20.06
N LYS A 92 -0.20 -4.22 19.80
CA LYS A 92 -1.27 -4.82 19.00
C LYS A 92 -0.83 -5.06 17.57
N SER A 93 -0.13 -4.09 16.99
CA SER A 93 0.40 -4.18 15.62
C SER A 93 1.43 -5.30 15.50
N GLN A 94 2.35 -5.40 16.47
CA GLN A 94 3.34 -6.47 16.49
C GLN A 94 2.69 -7.84 16.66
N LYS A 95 1.72 -7.98 17.56
CA LYS A 95 0.98 -9.22 17.76
C LYS A 95 0.24 -9.66 16.49
N PHE A 96 -0.36 -8.71 15.78
CA PHE A 96 -1.01 -8.97 14.50
C PHE A 96 -0.01 -9.52 13.48
N TYR A 97 1.17 -8.92 13.36
CA TYR A 97 2.24 -9.39 12.47
C TYR A 97 2.76 -10.77 12.89
N ASP A 98 2.98 -10.98 14.18
CA ASP A 98 3.45 -12.27 14.70
C ASP A 98 2.45 -13.39 14.41
N ASN A 99 1.16 -13.15 14.62
CA ASN A 99 0.11 -14.13 14.37
C ASN A 99 0.00 -14.51 12.88
N LEU A 100 0.35 -13.60 11.99
CA LEU A 100 0.31 -13.81 10.54
C LEU A 100 1.68 -14.22 9.97
N GLU A 101 2.69 -14.34 10.84
CA GLU A 101 4.08 -14.69 10.45
C GLU A 101 4.67 -13.72 9.42
N ILE A 102 4.36 -12.43 9.55
CA ILE A 102 4.88 -11.37 8.68
C ILE A 102 6.37 -11.16 8.99
N GLN A 103 7.22 -11.23 7.98
CA GLN A 103 8.68 -11.18 8.14
C GLN A 103 9.35 -10.06 7.35
N ASN A 104 8.75 -9.60 6.25
CA ASN A 104 9.39 -8.71 5.29
C ASN A 104 8.83 -7.29 5.31
N LEU A 105 7.77 -7.07 6.06
CA LEU A 105 7.11 -5.77 6.20
C LEU A 105 7.33 -5.20 7.60
N LYS A 106 7.57 -3.90 7.65
CA LYS A 106 7.48 -3.10 8.88
C LYS A 106 6.08 -2.54 8.98
N PHE A 107 5.72 -1.95 10.12
CA PHE A 107 4.46 -1.22 10.24
C PHE A 107 4.72 0.24 10.61
N TYR A 108 3.85 1.08 10.09
CA TYR A 108 3.90 2.54 10.22
C TYR A 108 2.56 3.04 10.72
N PHE A 109 2.49 4.30 11.09
CA PHE A 109 1.30 4.91 11.70
C PHE A 109 0.96 6.24 11.07
N ASP A 110 -0.35 6.48 10.93
CA ASP A 110 -0.92 7.77 10.58
C ASP A 110 -1.66 8.30 11.81
N ASN A 111 -0.91 8.89 12.76
CA ASN A 111 -1.46 9.38 14.01
C ASN A 111 -0.94 10.81 14.30
N PRO A 112 -1.81 11.85 14.35
CA PRO A 112 -3.25 11.80 14.05
C PRO A 112 -3.53 11.45 12.57
N VAL A 113 -4.74 11.01 12.28
CA VAL A 113 -5.13 10.51 10.94
C VAL A 113 -5.16 11.66 9.93
N THR A 114 -3.98 12.10 9.49
CA THR A 114 -3.80 13.22 8.55
C THR A 114 -3.52 12.75 7.14
N LEU A 115 -2.69 11.73 6.98
CA LEU A 115 -2.35 11.16 5.68
C LEU A 115 -3.59 10.55 4.99
N ALA A 116 -4.36 9.75 5.71
CA ALA A 116 -5.58 9.14 5.20
C ALA A 116 -6.59 10.19 4.74
N LYS A 117 -6.72 11.30 5.47
CA LYS A 117 -7.58 12.43 5.09
C LYS A 117 -7.07 13.12 3.83
N LYS A 118 -5.77 13.36 3.75
CA LYS A 118 -5.12 14.01 2.59
C LYS A 118 -5.31 13.21 1.32
N LEU A 119 -5.29 11.88 1.43
CA LEU A 119 -5.48 10.95 0.34
C LEU A 119 -6.96 10.62 0.09
N SER A 120 -7.88 11.22 0.85
CA SER A 120 -9.33 10.98 0.75
C SER A 120 -9.68 9.49 0.88
N LEU A 121 -9.07 8.83 1.86
CA LEU A 121 -9.30 7.41 2.12
C LEU A 121 -10.76 7.18 2.54
N ARG A 122 -11.42 6.21 1.92
CA ARG A 122 -12.85 5.91 2.17
C ARG A 122 -13.07 4.63 2.96
N GLY A 123 -12.04 3.81 3.12
CA GLY A 123 -12.15 2.55 3.84
C GLY A 123 -10.83 1.79 3.83
N ILE A 124 -10.81 0.68 4.52
CA ILE A 124 -9.65 -0.22 4.60
C ILE A 124 -10.07 -1.66 4.29
N PRO A 125 -9.18 -2.47 3.69
CA PRO A 125 -7.87 -2.05 3.21
C PRO A 125 -7.98 -1.20 1.93
N THR A 126 -7.08 -0.25 1.81
CA THR A 126 -6.86 0.48 0.56
C THR A 126 -5.36 0.48 0.31
N SER A 127 -4.97 0.17 -0.92
CA SER A 127 -3.58 0.25 -1.34
C SER A 127 -3.45 1.30 -2.44
N ILE A 128 -2.49 2.21 -2.28
CA ILE A 128 -2.26 3.32 -3.21
C ILE A 128 -0.86 3.17 -3.80
N LEU A 129 -0.76 3.25 -5.11
CA LEU A 129 0.48 3.06 -5.85
C LEU A 129 1.01 4.39 -6.38
N PHE A 130 2.29 4.62 -6.12
CA PHE A 130 3.02 5.81 -6.55
C PHE A 130 4.18 5.41 -7.46
N ASP A 131 4.33 6.13 -8.56
CA ASP A 131 5.42 5.91 -9.51
C ASP A 131 6.77 6.47 -8.98
N LYS A 132 7.82 6.32 -9.78
CA LYS A 132 9.17 6.76 -9.41
C LYS A 132 9.29 8.28 -9.24
N ASP A 133 8.35 9.04 -9.77
CA ASP A 133 8.28 10.50 -9.63
C ASP A 133 7.43 10.92 -8.41
N GLY A 134 6.91 9.95 -7.65
CA GLY A 134 6.09 10.21 -6.47
C GLY A 134 4.64 10.57 -6.80
N LYS A 135 4.16 10.23 -7.99
CA LYS A 135 2.78 10.50 -8.40
C LYS A 135 1.91 9.26 -8.23
N GLU A 136 0.72 9.44 -7.69
CA GLU A 136 -0.26 8.37 -7.57
C GLU A 136 -0.80 7.99 -8.94
N PHE A 137 -0.67 6.69 -9.32
CA PHE A 137 -1.14 6.21 -10.62
C PHE A 137 -2.25 5.17 -10.51
N ALA A 138 -2.45 4.55 -9.33
CA ALA A 138 -3.52 3.57 -9.15
C ALA A 138 -3.91 3.41 -7.68
N ARG A 139 -5.14 2.93 -7.45
CA ARG A 139 -5.64 2.54 -6.13
C ARG A 139 -6.31 1.19 -6.19
N ILE A 140 -6.15 0.43 -5.14
CA ILE A 140 -6.86 -0.83 -4.92
C ILE A 140 -7.78 -0.61 -3.71
N ILE A 141 -9.08 -0.68 -3.94
CA ILE A 141 -10.10 -0.49 -2.90
C ILE A 141 -10.58 -1.87 -2.45
N GLY A 142 -10.19 -2.27 -1.24
CA GLY A 142 -10.46 -3.61 -0.72
C GLY A 142 -9.27 -4.55 -0.87
N SER A 143 -9.44 -5.79 -0.45
CA SER A 143 -8.37 -6.79 -0.44
C SER A 143 -8.17 -7.44 -1.81
N ILE A 144 -6.92 -7.80 -2.09
CA ILE A 144 -6.55 -8.63 -3.24
C ILE A 144 -5.53 -9.67 -2.79
N ASP A 145 -5.30 -10.66 -3.63
CA ASP A 145 -4.14 -11.53 -3.52
C ASP A 145 -2.95 -10.87 -4.23
N PHE A 146 -2.01 -10.34 -3.46
CA PHE A 146 -0.82 -9.67 -3.98
C PHE A 146 0.19 -10.64 -4.63
N GLU A 147 -0.03 -11.95 -4.54
CA GLU A 147 0.74 -12.97 -5.26
C GLU A 147 0.15 -13.30 -6.63
N ASP A 148 -0.97 -12.70 -7.00
CA ASP A 148 -1.58 -12.89 -8.31
C ASP A 148 -0.59 -12.50 -9.41
N LYS A 149 -0.35 -13.43 -10.34
CA LYS A 149 0.66 -13.26 -11.40
C LYS A 149 0.33 -12.11 -12.35
N LYS A 150 -0.93 -11.92 -12.67
CA LYS A 150 -1.36 -10.82 -13.55
C LYS A 150 -1.11 -9.47 -12.90
N PHE A 151 -1.40 -9.37 -11.61
CA PHE A 151 -1.11 -8.17 -10.83
C PHE A 151 0.40 -7.89 -10.79
N ILE A 152 1.22 -8.87 -10.46
CA ILE A 152 2.68 -8.73 -10.39
C ILE A 152 3.25 -8.33 -11.75
N ASN A 153 2.82 -8.98 -12.83
CA ASN A 153 3.28 -8.66 -14.19
C ASN A 153 2.91 -7.22 -14.58
N TRP A 154 1.70 -6.80 -14.26
CA TRP A 154 1.26 -5.43 -14.51
C TRP A 154 2.09 -4.43 -13.70
N LEU A 155 2.25 -4.67 -12.39
CA LEU A 155 2.99 -3.77 -11.51
C LEU A 155 4.47 -3.67 -11.91
N SER A 156 5.05 -4.74 -12.43
CA SER A 156 6.45 -4.78 -12.86
C SER A 156 6.78 -3.78 -13.98
N ILE A 157 5.77 -3.33 -14.73
CA ILE A 157 5.95 -2.28 -15.75
C ILE A 157 6.42 -0.97 -15.12
N TYR A 158 6.07 -0.75 -13.87
CA TYR A 158 6.40 0.48 -13.12
C TYR A 158 7.65 0.35 -12.22
N ASN A 159 8.26 -0.83 -12.22
CA ASN A 159 9.42 -1.14 -11.35
C ASN A 159 10.71 -0.41 -11.75
#